data_c8c135bf8b1d171f03b828e8a9c90821
#
_entry.id   c8c135bf8b1d171f03b828e8a9c90821
#
_cell.length_a   1.000
_cell.length_b   1.000
_cell.length_c   1.000
_cell.angle_alpha   90.00
_cell.angle_beta   90.00
_cell.angle_gamma   90.00
#
_symmetry.space_group_name_H-M   'P 1'
#
loop_
_entity.id
_entity.type
_entity.pdbx_description
1 polymer ?
#
loop_
_entity_poly.entity_id
_entity_poly.type
_entity_poly.pdbx_seq_one_letter_code
_entity_poly.pdbx_strand_id
1 'polypeptide(L)'
;MLIEFRTLKTEELSKKNILQICKLKDLHWKFGLQNQISWFKKNIKKNDLHNLFYIKKDLAGYTSLRKGYYNYSTNKKKFFLLFDTLILNPKYRKKGMGNLMMRYNNFIISKEKKPSFLVCKKNLIKFYLLNNWRVLPKNKYETMYKSFNLSAMTFELNKIKTKIYLNLY
;
A
#
# COMPACT_ATOMS: atom_id res chain seq x y z
N MET A 1 -18.53 14.43 11.85
CA MET A 1 -17.12 14.01 12.17
C MET A 1 -16.24 14.56 11.05
N LEU A 2 -15.26 15.41 11.36
CA LEU A 2 -14.34 15.94 10.34
C LEU A 2 -13.35 14.86 9.91
N ILE A 3 -13.36 14.53 8.63
CA ILE A 3 -12.45 13.56 7.99
C ILE A 3 -11.66 14.29 6.92
N GLU A 4 -10.37 14.04 6.87
CA GLU A 4 -9.47 14.63 5.88
C GLU A 4 -8.54 13.56 5.31
N PHE A 5 -8.32 13.60 4.00
CA PHE A 5 -7.31 12.81 3.31
C PHE A 5 -6.26 13.75 2.72
N ARG A 6 -5.00 13.34 2.83
CA ARG A 6 -3.88 14.00 2.17
C ARG A 6 -3.01 12.96 1.47
N THR A 7 -2.64 13.24 0.23
CA THR A 7 -1.60 12.48 -0.48
C THR A 7 -0.37 13.37 -0.59
N LEU A 8 0.75 12.88 -0.08
CA LEU A 8 2.04 13.57 -0.11
C LEU A 8 3.12 12.64 -0.69
N LYS A 9 4.08 13.18 -1.42
CA LYS A 9 5.32 12.46 -1.71
C LYS A 9 6.20 12.41 -0.46
N THR A 10 7.15 11.48 -0.43
CA THR A 10 8.09 11.38 0.70
C THR A 10 8.81 12.70 0.99
N GLU A 11 9.21 13.42 -0.05
CA GLU A 11 9.90 14.71 0.08
C GLU A 11 9.04 15.84 0.67
N GLU A 12 7.73 15.70 0.61
CA GLU A 12 6.75 16.65 1.16
C GLU A 12 6.38 16.35 2.63
N LEU A 13 6.82 15.19 3.14
CA LEU A 13 6.54 14.80 4.52
C LEU A 13 7.39 15.60 5.52
N SER A 14 6.73 16.26 6.46
CA SER A 14 7.42 16.85 7.60
C SER A 14 7.95 15.77 8.56
N LYS A 15 8.94 16.11 9.39
CA LYS A 15 9.42 15.24 10.48
C LYS A 15 8.25 14.77 11.38
N LYS A 16 7.26 15.64 11.63
CA LYS A 16 6.05 15.34 12.40
C LYS A 16 5.21 14.27 11.70
N ASN A 17 5.00 14.36 10.38
CA ASN A 17 4.27 13.34 9.63
C ASN A 17 4.96 11.98 9.73
N ILE A 18 6.26 11.92 9.51
CA ILE A 18 7.05 10.67 9.59
C ILE A 18 6.91 10.05 10.99
N LEU A 19 7.04 10.85 12.04
CA LEU A 19 6.89 10.38 13.41
C LEU A 19 5.48 9.83 13.68
N GLN A 20 4.42 10.52 13.21
CA GLN A 20 3.04 10.06 13.35
C GLN A 20 2.81 8.74 12.60
N ILE A 21 3.32 8.61 11.38
CA ILE A 21 3.27 7.37 10.58
C ILE A 21 3.95 6.23 11.33
N CYS A 22 5.17 6.45 11.83
CA CYS A 22 5.93 5.42 12.54
C CYS A 22 5.24 5.00 13.85
N LYS A 23 4.69 5.93 14.61
CA LYS A 23 3.87 5.62 15.81
C LYS A 23 2.63 4.79 15.43
N LEU A 24 1.93 5.15 14.37
CA LEU A 24 0.75 4.39 13.91
C LEU A 24 1.14 2.98 13.45
N LYS A 25 2.27 2.83 12.75
CA LYS A 25 2.80 1.52 12.35
C LYS A 25 3.15 0.68 13.58
N ASP A 26 3.74 1.28 14.60
CA ASP A 26 4.17 0.57 15.82
C ASP A 26 2.98 0.05 16.66
N LEU A 27 1.81 0.69 16.58
CA LEU A 27 0.58 0.15 17.19
C LEU A 27 0.17 -1.22 16.62
N HIS A 28 0.57 -1.52 15.38
CA HIS A 28 0.21 -2.77 14.70
C HIS A 28 1.37 -3.76 14.66
N TRP A 29 2.55 -3.30 14.26
CA TRP A 29 3.79 -4.07 14.23
C TRP A 29 4.71 -3.54 15.32
N LYS A 30 4.67 -4.14 16.47
CA LYS A 30 5.38 -3.74 17.70
C LYS A 30 6.89 -3.95 17.61
N PHE A 31 7.53 -3.34 16.63
CA PHE A 31 8.99 -3.41 16.44
C PHE A 31 9.76 -2.34 17.22
N GLY A 32 9.05 -1.41 17.87
CA GLY A 32 9.61 -0.24 18.52
C GLY A 32 9.76 0.95 17.57
N LEU A 33 9.50 2.15 18.08
CA LEU A 33 9.46 3.39 17.29
C LEU A 33 10.76 3.66 16.52
N GLN A 34 11.92 3.42 17.13
CA GLN A 34 13.21 3.65 16.49
C GLN A 34 13.43 2.72 15.28
N ASN A 35 13.03 1.46 15.41
CA ASN A 35 13.09 0.50 14.31
C ASN A 35 12.13 0.87 13.18
N GLN A 36 10.93 1.38 13.50
CA GLN A 36 9.99 1.90 12.48
C GLN A 36 10.58 3.10 11.73
N ILE A 37 11.23 4.03 12.43
CA ILE A 37 11.90 5.20 11.82
C ILE A 37 13.07 4.75 10.95
N SER A 38 13.91 3.85 11.44
CA SER A 38 15.06 3.32 10.70
C SER A 38 14.61 2.59 9.43
N TRP A 39 13.57 1.75 9.55
CA TRP A 39 12.98 1.07 8.41
C TRP A 39 12.42 2.07 7.38
N PHE A 40 11.71 3.11 7.84
CA PHE A 40 11.15 4.14 6.98
C PHE A 40 12.25 4.83 6.16
N LYS A 41 13.30 5.31 6.82
CA LYS A 41 14.44 5.98 6.19
C LYS A 41 15.16 5.09 5.17
N LYS A 42 15.32 3.79 5.46
CA LYS A 42 16.03 2.83 4.60
C LYS A 42 15.21 2.45 3.36
N ASN A 43 13.91 2.26 3.51
CA ASN A 43 13.10 1.57 2.51
C ASN A 43 12.18 2.47 1.68
N ILE A 44 11.80 3.64 2.20
CA ILE A 44 10.93 4.58 1.51
C ILE A 44 11.76 5.48 0.60
N LYS A 45 11.32 5.64 -0.65
CA LYS A 45 12.02 6.41 -1.67
C LYS A 45 11.37 7.78 -1.86
N LYS A 46 12.15 8.75 -2.37
CA LYS A 46 11.77 10.16 -2.52
C LYS A 46 10.39 10.38 -3.15
N ASN A 47 10.06 9.58 -4.18
CA ASN A 47 8.84 9.75 -4.96
C ASN A 47 7.72 8.75 -4.58
N ASP A 48 7.86 8.02 -3.47
CA ASP A 48 6.76 7.19 -2.97
C ASP A 48 5.62 8.09 -2.47
N LEU A 49 4.37 7.64 -2.63
CA LEU A 49 3.20 8.39 -2.21
C LEU A 49 2.72 7.89 -0.85
N HIS A 50 2.31 8.82 -0.02
CA HIS A 50 1.80 8.58 1.33
C HIS A 50 0.38 9.11 1.44
N ASN A 51 -0.58 8.22 1.63
CA ASN A 51 -1.97 8.58 1.85
C ASN A 51 -2.23 8.62 3.35
N LEU A 52 -2.43 9.81 3.88
CA LEU A 52 -2.67 10.11 5.28
C LEU A 52 -4.18 10.32 5.47
N PHE A 53 -4.76 9.56 6.39
CA PHE A 53 -6.16 9.67 6.76
C PHE A 53 -6.28 10.26 8.15
N TYR A 54 -6.87 11.45 8.25
CA TYR A 54 -7.08 12.13 9.51
C TYR A 54 -8.55 12.10 9.93
N ILE A 55 -8.77 11.92 11.23
CA ILE A 55 -10.07 12.13 11.88
C ILE A 55 -9.85 13.23 12.92
N LYS A 56 -10.52 14.35 12.74
CA LYS A 56 -10.20 15.61 13.43
C LYS A 56 -8.74 15.99 13.14
N LYS A 57 -7.86 15.99 14.14
CA LYS A 57 -6.42 16.28 14.01
C LYS A 57 -5.52 15.04 14.17
N ASP A 58 -6.12 13.87 14.48
CA ASP A 58 -5.38 12.63 14.69
C ASP A 58 -5.11 11.90 13.38
N LEU A 59 -3.89 11.42 13.16
CA LEU A 59 -3.60 10.48 12.09
C LEU A 59 -4.28 9.14 12.43
N ALA A 60 -5.43 8.92 11.83
CA ALA A 60 -6.28 7.76 12.06
C ALA A 60 -5.88 6.55 11.18
N GLY A 61 -5.32 6.79 10.02
CA GLY A 61 -4.91 5.75 9.10
C GLY A 61 -3.81 6.17 8.13
N TYR A 62 -3.16 5.20 7.53
CA TYR A 62 -2.03 5.41 6.64
C TYR A 62 -1.91 4.29 5.62
N THR A 63 -1.52 4.66 4.40
CA THR A 63 -1.11 3.75 3.33
C THR A 63 0.06 4.36 2.58
N SER A 64 1.02 3.54 2.14
CA SER A 64 2.02 3.95 1.18
C SER A 64 1.81 3.26 -0.17
N LEU A 65 2.03 4.01 -1.24
CA LEU A 65 2.08 3.53 -2.62
C LEU A 65 3.52 3.67 -3.10
N ARG A 66 4.26 2.57 -3.08
CA ARG A 66 5.69 2.56 -3.42
C ARG A 66 5.86 2.22 -4.89
N LYS A 67 6.79 2.89 -5.55
CA LYS A 67 7.08 2.62 -6.96
C LYS A 67 7.83 1.31 -7.11
N GLY A 68 7.36 0.49 -8.03
CA GLY A 68 8.02 -0.73 -8.47
C GLY A 68 7.96 -0.85 -10.00
N TYR A 69 8.57 -1.88 -10.53
CA TYR A 69 8.46 -2.23 -11.95
C TYR A 69 8.21 -3.72 -12.10
N TYR A 70 7.55 -4.08 -13.18
CA TYR A 70 7.38 -5.47 -13.58
C TYR A 70 7.82 -5.66 -15.02
N ASN A 71 8.34 -6.83 -15.31
CA ASN A 71 8.75 -7.24 -16.65
C ASN A 71 7.79 -8.31 -17.15
N TYR A 72 7.46 -8.24 -18.43
CA TYR A 72 7.05 -9.40 -19.18
C TYR A 72 8.31 -10.16 -19.66
N SER A 73 8.13 -11.37 -20.24
CA SER A 73 9.20 -12.13 -20.88
C SER A 73 9.99 -11.36 -21.96
N THR A 74 9.44 -10.26 -22.46
CA THR A 74 10.10 -9.28 -23.34
C THR A 74 10.64 -8.15 -22.49
N ASN A 75 11.90 -7.98 -22.32
CA ASN A 75 12.66 -7.00 -21.51
C ASN A 75 12.10 -5.57 -21.29
N LYS A 76 10.84 -5.31 -21.60
CA LYS A 76 10.18 -4.02 -21.39
C LYS A 76 9.71 -3.87 -19.95
N LYS A 77 10.33 -2.97 -19.22
CA LYS A 77 9.91 -2.56 -17.86
C LYS A 77 8.61 -1.77 -17.92
N LYS A 78 7.64 -2.15 -17.11
CA LYS A 78 6.42 -1.36 -16.83
C LYS A 78 6.38 -1.02 -15.34
N PHE A 79 5.92 0.17 -15.03
CA PHE A 79 5.83 0.64 -13.65
C PHE A 79 4.51 0.27 -13.01
N PHE A 80 4.54 0.02 -11.71
CA PHE A 80 3.38 -0.19 -10.88
C PHE A 80 3.52 0.53 -9.53
N LEU A 81 2.44 0.58 -8.78
CA LEU A 81 2.43 1.03 -7.40
C LEU A 81 2.25 -0.19 -6.49
N LEU A 82 3.24 -0.46 -5.63
CA LEU A 82 3.04 -1.39 -4.53
C LEU A 82 2.17 -0.72 -3.49
N PHE A 83 0.99 -1.27 -3.28
CA PHE A 83 0.12 -0.91 -2.16
C PHE A 83 0.69 -1.54 -0.89
N ASP A 84 1.54 -0.79 -0.22
CA ASP A 84 2.24 -1.23 0.99
C ASP A 84 1.62 -0.55 2.21
N THR A 85 1.50 -1.30 3.30
CA THR A 85 1.05 -0.73 4.57
C THR A 85 -0.36 -0.11 4.55
N LEU A 86 -1.41 -0.90 4.69
CA LEU A 86 -2.73 -0.37 5.02
C LEU A 86 -2.96 -0.50 6.52
N ILE A 87 -2.89 0.62 7.24
CA ILE A 87 -3.12 0.65 8.69
C ILE A 87 -4.23 1.61 9.05
N LEU A 88 -5.11 1.15 9.92
CA LEU A 88 -6.09 1.98 10.61
C LEU A 88 -5.89 1.83 12.12
N ASN A 89 -5.81 2.95 12.82
CA ASN A 89 -5.73 2.98 14.27
C ASN A 89 -6.89 2.16 14.88
N PRO A 90 -6.62 1.24 15.81
CA PRO A 90 -7.62 0.35 16.39
C PRO A 90 -8.89 1.05 16.86
N LYS A 91 -8.79 2.26 17.43
CA LYS A 91 -9.95 3.04 17.91
C LYS A 91 -10.96 3.44 16.83
N TYR A 92 -10.57 3.39 15.55
CA TYR A 92 -11.43 3.75 14.42
C TYR A 92 -11.87 2.54 13.57
N ARG A 93 -11.46 1.32 13.96
CA ARG A 93 -11.85 0.09 13.24
C ARG A 93 -13.34 -0.21 13.41
N LYS A 94 -13.87 -1.11 12.56
CA LYS A 94 -15.27 -1.60 12.56
C LYS A 94 -16.33 -0.50 12.35
N LYS A 95 -15.96 0.65 11.77
CA LYS A 95 -16.83 1.81 11.48
C LYS A 95 -16.84 2.17 9.98
N GLY A 96 -16.57 1.21 9.10
CA GLY A 96 -16.51 1.46 7.65
C GLY A 96 -15.26 2.23 7.18
N MET A 97 -14.42 2.70 8.11
CA MET A 97 -13.26 3.56 7.78
C MET A 97 -12.23 2.88 6.88
N GLY A 98 -12.05 1.56 6.98
CA GLY A 98 -11.19 0.79 6.09
C GLY A 98 -11.64 0.87 4.63
N ASN A 99 -12.95 0.73 4.38
CA ASN A 99 -13.50 0.86 3.02
C ASN A 99 -13.37 2.30 2.50
N LEU A 100 -13.56 3.30 3.35
CA LEU A 100 -13.36 4.70 2.98
C LEU A 100 -11.90 4.98 2.57
N MET A 101 -10.94 4.47 3.34
CA MET A 101 -9.52 4.52 2.97
C MET A 101 -9.25 3.82 1.65
N MET A 102 -9.84 2.64 1.40
CA MET A 102 -9.66 1.92 0.14
C MET A 102 -10.19 2.70 -1.06
N ARG A 103 -11.38 3.32 -0.95
CA ARG A 103 -11.92 4.18 -2.02
C ARG A 103 -10.97 5.32 -2.35
N TYR A 104 -10.43 5.99 -1.34
CA TYR A 104 -9.45 7.06 -1.55
C TYR A 104 -8.16 6.54 -2.21
N ASN A 105 -7.61 5.42 -1.73
CA ASN A 105 -6.42 4.80 -2.31
C ASN A 105 -6.65 4.42 -3.78
N ASN A 106 -7.79 3.79 -4.10
CA ASN A 106 -8.14 3.43 -5.47
C ASN A 106 -8.22 4.67 -6.37
N PHE A 107 -8.83 5.76 -5.89
CA PHE A 107 -8.86 7.04 -6.60
C PHE A 107 -7.44 7.56 -6.90
N ILE A 108 -6.53 7.54 -5.93
CA ILE A 108 -5.13 7.98 -6.13
C ILE A 108 -4.42 7.07 -7.13
N ILE A 109 -4.60 5.74 -7.05
CA ILE A 109 -3.99 4.79 -7.99
C ILE A 109 -4.49 5.05 -9.41
N SER A 110 -5.80 5.25 -9.60
CA SER A 110 -6.39 5.57 -10.91
C SER A 110 -5.84 6.89 -11.47
N LYS A 111 -5.69 7.91 -10.62
CA LYS A 111 -5.08 9.19 -11.00
C LYS A 111 -3.63 9.04 -11.47
N GLU A 112 -2.87 8.15 -10.87
CA GLU A 112 -1.49 7.84 -11.27
C GLU A 112 -1.39 7.05 -12.59
N LYS A 113 -2.50 6.52 -13.09
CA LYS A 113 -2.59 5.73 -14.35
C LYS A 113 -1.60 4.56 -14.39
N LYS A 114 -1.40 3.91 -13.26
CA LYS A 114 -0.51 2.75 -13.09
C LYS A 114 -1.26 1.63 -12.37
N PRO A 115 -1.06 0.37 -12.78
CA PRO A 115 -1.61 -0.74 -12.02
C PRO A 115 -1.00 -0.77 -10.63
N SER A 116 -1.76 -1.30 -9.67
CA SER A 116 -1.27 -1.50 -8.32
C SER A 116 -1.29 -2.98 -7.94
N PHE A 117 -0.32 -3.38 -7.12
CA PHE A 117 -0.21 -4.71 -6.55
C PHE A 117 -0.08 -4.64 -5.04
N LEU A 118 -0.60 -5.64 -4.37
CA LEU A 118 -0.38 -5.88 -2.95
C LEU A 118 -0.20 -7.38 -2.69
N VAL A 119 0.34 -7.70 -1.52
CA VAL A 119 0.29 -9.04 -0.95
C VAL A 119 -0.43 -9.00 0.38
N CYS A 120 -1.31 -9.97 0.63
CA CYS A 120 -2.10 -10.02 1.86
C CYS A 120 -2.30 -11.45 2.37
N LYS A 121 -2.63 -11.56 3.65
CA LYS A 121 -3.07 -12.82 4.25
C LYS A 121 -4.43 -13.24 3.67
N LYS A 122 -4.70 -14.55 3.61
CA LYS A 122 -5.93 -15.13 3.04
C LYS A 122 -7.22 -14.52 3.63
N ASN A 123 -7.24 -14.26 4.92
CA ASN A 123 -8.42 -13.67 5.59
C ASN A 123 -8.74 -12.22 5.17
N LEU A 124 -7.83 -11.53 4.48
CA LEU A 124 -8.05 -10.18 3.97
C LEU A 124 -8.50 -10.14 2.51
N ILE A 125 -8.48 -11.26 1.80
CA ILE A 125 -8.86 -11.32 0.38
C ILE A 125 -10.27 -10.77 0.17
N LYS A 126 -11.25 -11.20 0.98
CA LYS A 126 -12.65 -10.73 0.87
C LYS A 126 -12.75 -9.22 1.01
N PHE A 127 -12.00 -8.62 1.92
CA PHE A 127 -11.96 -7.16 2.11
C PHE A 127 -11.48 -6.44 0.84
N TYR A 128 -10.42 -6.92 0.21
CA TYR A 128 -9.90 -6.30 -1.01
C TYR A 128 -10.79 -6.55 -2.22
N LEU A 129 -11.40 -7.75 -2.35
CA LEU A 129 -12.39 -8.04 -3.40
C LEU A 129 -13.56 -7.06 -3.36
N LEU A 130 -14.11 -6.77 -2.16
CA LEU A 130 -15.18 -5.79 -1.96
C LEU A 130 -14.76 -4.35 -2.32
N ASN A 131 -13.47 -4.09 -2.45
CA ASN A 131 -12.90 -2.81 -2.87
C ASN A 131 -12.33 -2.86 -4.31
N ASN A 132 -12.87 -3.73 -5.18
CA ASN A 132 -12.56 -3.84 -6.61
C ASN A 132 -11.13 -4.33 -6.93
N TRP A 133 -10.43 -4.91 -5.96
CA TRP A 133 -9.17 -5.60 -6.20
C TRP A 133 -9.43 -7.03 -6.66
N ARG A 134 -8.52 -7.60 -7.45
CA ARG A 134 -8.64 -8.96 -7.98
C ARG A 134 -7.46 -9.81 -7.53
N VAL A 135 -7.72 -11.07 -7.22
CA VAL A 135 -6.65 -12.04 -6.92
C VAL A 135 -5.82 -12.27 -8.18
N LEU A 136 -4.50 -12.22 -8.01
CA LEU A 136 -3.55 -12.58 -9.06
C LEU A 136 -3.18 -14.07 -8.87
N PRO A 137 -3.47 -14.94 -9.87
CA PRO A 137 -3.15 -16.35 -9.78
C PRO A 137 -1.64 -16.59 -9.61
N LYS A 138 -1.26 -17.56 -8.76
CA LYS A 138 0.14 -17.84 -8.44
C LYS A 138 1.03 -18.17 -9.66
N ASN A 139 0.46 -18.79 -10.68
CA ASN A 139 1.16 -19.10 -11.93
C ASN A 139 1.37 -17.88 -12.86
N LYS A 140 0.78 -16.72 -12.52
CA LYS A 140 0.86 -15.50 -13.33
C LYS A 140 1.86 -14.47 -12.81
N TYR A 141 2.53 -14.72 -11.71
CA TYR A 141 3.54 -13.80 -11.18
C TYR A 141 4.69 -14.52 -10.47
N GLU A 142 5.83 -13.85 -10.43
CA GLU A 142 6.93 -14.12 -9.51
C GLU A 142 7.29 -12.85 -8.74
N THR A 143 7.70 -13.03 -7.51
CA THR A 143 8.16 -11.94 -6.65
C THR A 143 9.31 -12.43 -5.78
N MET A 144 10.21 -11.52 -5.42
CA MET A 144 11.27 -11.80 -4.44
C MET A 144 10.71 -12.08 -3.03
N TYR A 145 9.46 -11.71 -2.76
CA TYR A 145 8.77 -12.02 -1.51
C TYR A 145 8.20 -13.44 -1.53
N LYS A 146 9.05 -14.42 -1.30
CA LYS A 146 8.63 -15.81 -1.10
C LYS A 146 7.98 -15.98 0.27
N SER A 147 6.72 -15.62 0.40
CA SER A 147 5.92 -15.97 1.57
C SER A 147 4.84 -16.95 1.16
N PHE A 148 4.93 -18.18 1.67
CA PHE A 148 4.07 -19.31 1.32
C PHE A 148 2.57 -19.09 1.64
N ASN A 149 2.23 -18.13 2.50
CA ASN A 149 0.88 -17.90 2.99
C ASN A 149 0.24 -16.57 2.55
N LEU A 150 0.88 -15.84 1.61
CA LEU A 150 0.34 -14.59 1.11
C LEU A 150 -0.28 -14.78 -0.28
N SER A 151 -1.35 -14.03 -0.52
CA SER A 151 -1.99 -13.91 -1.83
C SER A 151 -1.64 -12.56 -2.44
N ALA A 152 -1.27 -12.56 -3.71
CA ALA A 152 -1.10 -11.33 -4.45
C ALA A 152 -2.46 -10.88 -5.01
N MET A 153 -2.69 -9.58 -4.96
CA MET A 153 -3.86 -8.96 -5.56
C MET A 153 -3.46 -7.75 -6.41
N THR A 154 -4.31 -7.38 -7.33
CA THR A 154 -4.05 -6.29 -8.26
C THR A 154 -5.28 -5.41 -8.46
N PHE A 155 -5.03 -4.13 -8.72
CA PHE A 155 -6.01 -3.13 -9.09
C PHE A 155 -5.57 -2.43 -10.38
N GLU A 156 -6.51 -2.17 -11.31
CA GLU A 156 -6.27 -1.55 -12.63
C GLU A 156 -5.23 -2.26 -13.53
N LEU A 157 -5.04 -3.55 -13.33
CA LEU A 157 -4.25 -4.36 -14.24
C LEU A 157 -5.18 -5.08 -15.24
N ASN A 158 -4.95 -4.87 -16.52
CA ASN A 158 -5.60 -5.63 -17.58
C ASN A 158 -5.19 -7.11 -17.50
N LYS A 159 -5.98 -8.01 -18.14
CA LYS A 159 -5.69 -9.45 -18.14
C LYS A 159 -4.23 -9.74 -18.46
N ILE A 160 -3.55 -10.43 -17.56
CA ILE A 160 -2.17 -10.86 -17.76
C ILE A 160 -2.17 -12.10 -18.66
N LYS A 161 -1.63 -11.97 -19.87
CA LYS A 161 -1.50 -13.09 -20.79
C LYS A 161 -0.31 -13.98 -20.43
N THR A 162 0.83 -13.38 -20.08
CA THR A 162 2.09 -14.05 -19.74
C THR A 162 2.45 -13.79 -18.29
N LYS A 163 3.34 -14.63 -17.72
CA LYS A 163 3.86 -14.46 -16.36
C LYS A 163 4.61 -13.14 -16.22
N ILE A 164 4.45 -12.46 -15.10
CA ILE A 164 5.11 -11.20 -14.77
C ILE A 164 6.08 -11.37 -13.60
N TYR A 165 7.17 -10.61 -13.63
CA TYR A 165 8.17 -10.56 -12.56
C TYR A 165 8.06 -9.23 -11.84
N LEU A 166 7.63 -9.25 -10.58
CA LEU A 166 7.42 -8.07 -9.76
C LEU A 166 8.72 -7.72 -9.02
N ASN A 167 9.25 -6.55 -9.29
CA ASN A 167 10.44 -6.02 -8.63
C ASN A 167 10.10 -4.76 -7.85
N LEU A 168 10.62 -4.65 -6.63
CA LEU A 168 10.57 -3.45 -5.81
C LEU A 168 11.92 -2.76 -5.83
N TYR A 169 11.91 -1.43 -5.72
CA TYR A 169 13.12 -0.62 -5.60
C TYR A 169 13.68 -0.64 -4.17
#